data_65887979ff5ec103421ff3b35011da8d
#
_entry.id   65887979ff5ec103421ff3b35011da8d
#
_cell.length_a   1.000
_cell.length_b   1.000
_cell.length_c   1.000
_cell.angle_alpha   90.00
_cell.angle_beta   90.00
_cell.angle_gamma   90.00
#
_symmetry.space_group_name_H-M   'P 1'
#
loop_
_entity.id
_entity.type
_entity.pdbx_description
1 polymer ?
#
loop_
_entity_poly.entity_id
_entity_poly.type
_entity_poly.pdbx_seq_one_letter_code
_entity_poly.pdbx_strand_id
1 'polypeptide(L)'
;MWYLIAQHMLPIAESAIPHFRSSNYLGMIMSTLHMAVPASYMWLTIFYSTFHCWLNFLAELTQFADRRFYSDWWNAGNLGEYWRKWNQPIHNYLLRHIYFPFRRAGVGSQACLFATFTISAVFHEYIVAGIFSVLNFVAFFLMMVNIPCMMLQRQMKNVISPNMNNLLFWFAYLMMGQPFGIILVYY
;
A
#
# COMPACT_ATOMS: atom_id res chain seq x y z
N MET A 1 -9.09 -14.86 8.48
CA MET A 1 -8.67 -13.46 8.72
C MET A 1 -8.82 -13.06 10.20
N TRP A 2 -9.99 -13.14 10.82
CA TRP A 2 -10.19 -12.78 12.23
C TRP A 2 -9.22 -13.50 13.20
N TYR A 3 -9.01 -14.81 13.03
CA TYR A 3 -8.04 -15.59 13.83
C TYR A 3 -6.62 -14.99 13.75
N LEU A 4 -6.14 -14.66 12.56
CA LEU A 4 -4.82 -14.06 12.35
C LEU A 4 -4.69 -12.70 13.07
N ILE A 5 -5.73 -11.86 12.97
CA ILE A 5 -5.75 -10.57 13.65
C ILE A 5 -5.73 -10.76 15.17
N ALA A 6 -6.68 -11.54 15.71
CA ALA A 6 -6.86 -11.67 17.15
C ALA A 6 -5.71 -12.42 17.85
N GLN A 7 -5.13 -13.45 17.22
CA GLN A 7 -4.13 -14.29 17.86
C GLN A 7 -2.68 -13.87 17.58
N HIS A 8 -2.44 -13.16 16.48
CA HIS A 8 -1.07 -12.81 16.07
C HIS A 8 -0.83 -11.30 15.96
N MET A 9 -1.75 -10.55 15.39
CA MET A 9 -1.49 -9.13 15.13
C MET A 9 -1.78 -8.25 16.34
N LEU A 10 -2.93 -8.43 17.00
CA LEU A 10 -3.28 -7.63 18.19
C LEU A 10 -2.25 -7.75 19.32
N PRO A 11 -1.79 -8.93 19.74
CA PRO A 11 -0.79 -9.03 20.80
C PRO A 11 0.53 -8.31 20.46
N ILE A 12 0.96 -8.37 19.17
CA ILE A 12 2.15 -7.66 18.72
C ILE A 12 1.92 -6.14 18.76
N ALA A 13 0.76 -5.67 18.27
CA ALA A 13 0.43 -4.25 18.30
C ALA A 13 0.35 -3.70 19.73
N GLU A 14 -0.30 -4.42 20.65
CA GLU A 14 -0.36 -4.07 22.07
C GLU A 14 1.02 -4.02 22.72
N SER A 15 1.89 -4.99 22.44
CA SER A 15 3.26 -5.01 22.94
C SER A 15 4.13 -3.89 22.37
N ALA A 16 3.78 -3.32 21.24
CA ALA A 16 4.50 -2.21 20.62
C ALA A 16 4.20 -0.86 21.31
N ILE A 17 3.00 -0.66 21.86
CA ILE A 17 2.58 0.63 22.45
C ILE A 17 3.58 1.19 23.47
N PRO A 18 4.11 0.43 24.46
CA PRO A 18 5.08 0.94 25.40
C PRO A 18 6.36 1.46 24.73
N HIS A 19 6.81 0.81 23.66
CA HIS A 19 8.00 1.23 22.91
C HIS A 19 7.78 2.56 22.19
N PHE A 20 6.60 2.79 21.63
CA PHE A 20 6.23 4.07 21.02
C PHE A 20 6.16 5.19 22.06
N ARG A 21 5.53 4.95 23.21
CA ARG A 21 5.40 5.93 24.29
C ARG A 21 6.73 6.32 24.93
N SER A 22 7.67 5.37 25.04
CA SER A 22 9.00 5.60 25.62
C SER A 22 10.06 6.01 24.61
N SER A 23 9.70 6.19 23.32
CA SER A 23 10.64 6.45 22.22
C SER A 23 11.78 5.42 22.14
N ASN A 24 11.48 4.17 22.47
CA ASN A 24 12.43 3.05 22.36
C ASN A 24 12.48 2.57 20.91
N TYR A 25 13.38 3.18 20.11
CA TYR A 25 13.51 2.88 18.67
C TYR A 25 13.82 1.42 18.36
N LEU A 26 14.66 0.77 19.17
CA LEU A 26 14.97 -0.65 18.98
C LEU A 26 13.72 -1.52 19.20
N GLY A 27 12.96 -1.27 20.26
CA GLY A 27 11.70 -1.95 20.52
C GLY A 27 10.68 -1.73 19.39
N MET A 28 10.58 -0.49 18.85
CA MET A 28 9.72 -0.18 17.71
C MET A 28 10.10 -0.99 16.47
N ILE A 29 11.40 -1.06 16.14
CA ILE A 29 11.90 -1.85 15.00
C ILE A 29 11.59 -3.33 15.20
N MET A 30 11.88 -3.89 16.39
CA MET A 30 11.62 -5.30 16.68
C MET A 30 10.13 -5.65 16.58
N SER A 31 9.25 -4.83 17.12
CA SER A 31 7.79 -5.01 17.00
C SER A 31 7.32 -4.95 15.54
N THR A 32 7.89 -4.05 14.75
CA THR A 32 7.60 -3.93 13.31
C THR A 32 8.03 -5.20 12.55
N LEU A 33 9.21 -5.74 12.85
CA LEU A 33 9.70 -6.98 12.23
C LEU A 33 8.84 -8.20 12.65
N HIS A 34 8.42 -8.29 13.91
CA HIS A 34 7.51 -9.35 14.36
C HIS A 34 6.15 -9.26 13.66
N MET A 35 5.66 -8.05 13.39
CA MET A 35 4.42 -7.83 12.65
C MET A 35 4.52 -8.19 11.17
N ALA A 36 5.73 -8.23 10.58
CA ALA A 36 5.92 -8.39 9.14
C ALA A 36 5.29 -9.68 8.58
N VAL A 37 5.44 -10.81 9.26
CA VAL A 37 4.89 -12.09 8.79
C VAL A 37 3.36 -12.12 8.83
N PRO A 38 2.69 -11.86 9.97
CA PRO A 38 1.23 -11.85 10.01
C PRO A 38 0.61 -10.77 9.12
N ALA A 39 1.23 -9.58 9.01
CA ALA A 39 0.79 -8.53 8.11
C ALA A 39 0.84 -8.97 6.64
N SER A 40 1.93 -9.65 6.23
CA SER A 40 2.07 -10.18 4.86
C SER A 40 1.02 -11.24 4.54
N TYR A 41 0.74 -12.16 5.47
CA TYR A 41 -0.32 -13.16 5.30
C TYR A 41 -1.71 -12.51 5.19
N MET A 42 -2.00 -11.53 6.04
CA MET A 42 -3.26 -10.79 5.98
C MET A 42 -3.41 -10.09 4.63
N TRP A 43 -2.39 -9.40 4.19
CA TRP A 43 -2.35 -8.68 2.93
C TRP A 43 -2.59 -9.60 1.72
N LEU A 44 -1.85 -10.72 1.63
CA LEU A 44 -2.03 -11.70 0.56
C LEU A 44 -3.43 -12.33 0.58
N THR A 45 -3.99 -12.59 1.75
CA THR A 45 -5.35 -13.12 1.90
C THR A 45 -6.39 -12.11 1.42
N ILE A 46 -6.26 -10.83 1.80
CA ILE A 46 -7.14 -9.75 1.33
C ILE A 46 -7.03 -9.61 -0.20
N PHE A 47 -5.80 -9.58 -0.72
CA PHE A 47 -5.58 -9.49 -2.15
C PHE A 47 -6.27 -10.63 -2.91
N TYR A 48 -5.97 -11.86 -2.54
CA TYR A 48 -6.53 -13.04 -3.22
C TYR A 48 -8.05 -13.08 -3.12
N SER A 49 -8.60 -12.86 -1.94
CA SER A 49 -10.06 -12.86 -1.72
C SER A 49 -10.76 -11.77 -2.53
N THR A 50 -10.19 -10.56 -2.58
CA THR A 50 -10.83 -9.43 -3.25
C THR A 50 -10.59 -9.46 -4.77
N PHE A 51 -9.32 -9.45 -5.20
CA PHE A 51 -9.00 -9.25 -6.61
C PHE A 51 -9.11 -10.53 -7.42
N HIS A 52 -8.77 -11.68 -6.84
CA HIS A 52 -8.86 -12.94 -7.57
C HIS A 52 -10.24 -13.58 -7.43
N CYS A 53 -10.75 -13.76 -6.22
CA CYS A 53 -12.02 -14.46 -6.03
C CYS A 53 -13.22 -13.55 -6.27
N TRP A 54 -13.36 -12.47 -5.50
CA TRP A 54 -14.56 -11.63 -5.49
C TRP A 54 -14.80 -10.90 -6.81
N LEU A 55 -13.79 -10.24 -7.37
CA LEU A 55 -13.96 -9.52 -8.63
C LEU A 55 -14.22 -10.45 -9.81
N ASN A 56 -13.60 -11.65 -9.85
CA ASN A 56 -13.92 -12.63 -10.88
C ASN A 56 -15.32 -13.22 -10.72
N PHE A 57 -15.78 -13.45 -9.48
CA PHE A 57 -17.14 -13.87 -9.22
C PHE A 57 -18.15 -12.82 -9.70
N LEU A 58 -17.94 -11.55 -9.38
CA LEU A 58 -18.79 -10.45 -9.88
C LEU A 58 -18.75 -10.35 -11.42
N ALA A 59 -17.57 -10.50 -12.01
CA ALA A 59 -17.42 -10.47 -13.46
C ALA A 59 -18.17 -11.61 -14.14
N GLU A 60 -18.21 -12.80 -13.53
CA GLU A 60 -18.99 -13.93 -14.02
C GLU A 60 -20.50 -13.65 -13.95
N LEU A 61 -20.99 -13.15 -12.80
CA LEU A 61 -22.40 -12.81 -12.62
C LEU A 61 -22.89 -11.70 -13.57
N THR A 62 -22.03 -10.71 -13.82
CA THR A 62 -22.35 -9.56 -14.68
C THR A 62 -21.98 -9.73 -16.14
N GLN A 63 -21.41 -10.89 -16.51
CA GLN A 63 -20.85 -11.17 -17.85
C GLN A 63 -19.82 -10.12 -18.29
N PHE A 64 -19.04 -9.59 -17.33
CA PHE A 64 -18.03 -8.58 -17.58
C PHE A 64 -16.79 -9.24 -18.23
N ALA A 65 -16.42 -8.76 -19.42
CA ALA A 65 -15.41 -9.41 -20.25
C ALA A 65 -13.96 -9.05 -19.86
N ASP A 66 -13.71 -7.81 -19.45
CA ASP A 66 -12.35 -7.35 -19.11
C ASP A 66 -11.98 -7.71 -17.66
N ARG A 67 -11.41 -8.90 -17.49
CA ARG A 67 -11.06 -9.46 -16.19
C ARG A 67 -9.61 -9.16 -15.76
N ARG A 68 -8.99 -8.15 -16.35
CA ARG A 68 -7.66 -7.69 -15.95
C ARG A 68 -7.72 -6.81 -14.71
N PHE A 69 -7.95 -7.43 -13.55
CA PHE A 69 -8.05 -6.72 -12.28
C PHE A 69 -6.69 -6.39 -11.68
N TYR A 70 -5.65 -7.16 -12.03
CA TYR A 70 -4.25 -6.97 -11.63
C TYR A 70 -3.31 -7.62 -12.65
N SER A 71 -2.00 -7.34 -12.53
CA SER A 71 -0.93 -8.04 -13.23
C SER A 71 0.05 -8.64 -12.22
N ASP A 72 1.21 -9.08 -12.69
CA ASP A 72 2.31 -9.65 -11.91
C ASP A 72 3.00 -8.61 -11.00
N TRP A 73 2.25 -7.98 -10.10
CA TRP A 73 2.74 -6.97 -9.15
C TRP A 73 3.82 -7.51 -8.21
N TRP A 74 3.83 -8.82 -7.93
CA TRP A 74 4.86 -9.49 -7.14
C TRP A 74 6.25 -9.49 -7.81
N ASN A 75 6.31 -9.27 -9.11
CA ASN A 75 7.55 -9.07 -9.87
C ASN A 75 7.92 -7.59 -10.04
N ALA A 76 7.24 -6.68 -9.35
CA ALA A 76 7.55 -5.26 -9.45
C ALA A 76 8.96 -4.97 -8.90
N GLY A 77 9.76 -4.29 -9.69
CA GLY A 77 11.11 -3.86 -9.30
C GLY A 77 11.15 -2.50 -8.60
N ASN A 78 10.03 -1.79 -8.55
CA ASN A 78 9.93 -0.47 -7.92
C ASN A 78 8.47 -0.10 -7.62
N LEU A 79 8.28 0.92 -6.77
CA LEU A 79 6.98 1.43 -6.37
C LEU A 79 6.07 1.83 -7.54
N GLY A 80 6.60 2.51 -8.53
CA GLY A 80 5.80 2.96 -9.67
C GLY A 80 5.28 1.80 -10.52
N GLU A 81 6.04 0.73 -10.65
CA GLU A 81 5.62 -0.49 -11.32
C GLU A 81 4.59 -1.25 -10.49
N TYR A 82 4.81 -1.36 -9.18
CA TYR A 82 3.87 -1.94 -8.25
C TYR A 82 2.48 -1.28 -8.35
N TRP A 83 2.38 0.04 -8.26
CA TRP A 83 1.10 0.75 -8.34
C TRP A 83 0.40 0.60 -9.69
N ARG A 84 1.11 0.40 -10.79
CA ARG A 84 0.51 0.12 -12.09
C ARG A 84 -0.08 -1.28 -12.21
N LYS A 85 0.47 -2.26 -11.48
CA LYS A 85 0.13 -3.67 -11.60
C LYS A 85 -0.85 -4.16 -10.55
N TRP A 86 -0.83 -3.57 -9.35
CA TRP A 86 -1.53 -4.02 -8.16
C TRP A 86 -3.06 -3.99 -8.28
N ASN A 87 -3.63 -2.87 -8.68
CA ASN A 87 -5.07 -2.64 -8.79
C ASN A 87 -5.36 -1.87 -10.07
N GLN A 88 -5.52 -2.60 -11.17
CA GLN A 88 -5.67 -1.99 -12.49
C GLN A 88 -6.99 -1.21 -12.66
N PRO A 89 -8.15 -1.65 -12.14
CA PRO A 89 -9.37 -0.86 -12.20
C PRO A 89 -9.21 0.54 -11.60
N ILE A 90 -8.68 0.62 -10.37
CA ILE A 90 -8.47 1.91 -9.70
C ILE A 90 -7.36 2.72 -10.38
N HIS A 91 -6.26 2.07 -10.78
CA HIS A 91 -5.20 2.75 -11.53
C HIS A 91 -5.73 3.39 -12.81
N ASN A 92 -6.47 2.66 -13.64
CA ASN A 92 -7.05 3.14 -14.88
C ASN A 92 -8.11 4.22 -14.63
N TYR A 93 -8.91 4.08 -13.57
CA TYR A 93 -9.86 5.11 -13.15
C TYR A 93 -9.16 6.43 -12.82
N LEU A 94 -8.14 6.40 -11.98
CA LEU A 94 -7.37 7.58 -11.58
C LEU A 94 -6.65 8.23 -12.77
N LEU A 95 -6.08 7.43 -13.66
CA LEU A 95 -5.48 7.95 -14.90
C LEU A 95 -6.51 8.66 -15.77
N ARG A 96 -7.67 8.05 -16.02
CA ARG A 96 -8.70 8.56 -16.90
C ARG A 96 -9.39 9.80 -16.35
N HIS A 97 -9.69 9.82 -15.05
CA HIS A 97 -10.55 10.85 -14.45
C HIS A 97 -9.78 11.95 -13.71
N ILE A 98 -8.51 11.74 -13.36
CA ILE A 98 -7.70 12.70 -12.62
C ILE A 98 -6.47 13.09 -13.45
N TYR A 99 -5.58 12.14 -13.73
CA TYR A 99 -4.28 12.44 -14.33
C TYR A 99 -4.41 13.06 -15.73
N PHE A 100 -5.12 12.42 -16.66
CA PHE A 100 -5.22 12.91 -18.04
C PHE A 100 -6.04 14.20 -18.18
N PRO A 101 -7.16 14.43 -17.49
CA PRO A 101 -7.84 15.72 -17.51
C PRO A 101 -6.94 16.87 -17.05
N PHE A 102 -6.20 16.72 -15.96
CA PHE A 102 -5.26 17.73 -15.50
C PHE A 102 -4.12 17.95 -16.50
N ARG A 103 -3.59 16.90 -17.11
CA ARG A 103 -2.58 17.01 -18.16
C ARG A 103 -3.10 17.78 -19.38
N ARG A 104 -4.34 17.53 -19.82
CA ARG A 104 -5.00 18.24 -20.92
C ARG A 104 -5.25 19.71 -20.59
N ALA A 105 -5.49 20.04 -19.34
CA ALA A 105 -5.60 21.41 -18.83
C ALA A 105 -4.24 22.13 -18.70
N GLY A 106 -3.13 21.52 -19.14
CA GLY A 106 -1.79 22.12 -19.10
C GLY A 106 -1.03 21.95 -17.79
N VAL A 107 -1.59 21.22 -16.82
CA VAL A 107 -0.92 20.99 -15.53
C VAL A 107 0.32 20.10 -15.71
N GLY A 108 1.42 20.44 -15.06
CA GLY A 108 2.67 19.69 -15.11
C GLY A 108 2.53 18.25 -14.58
N SER A 109 3.31 17.30 -15.13
CA SER A 109 3.20 15.88 -14.79
C SER A 109 3.38 15.56 -13.29
N GLN A 110 4.24 16.30 -12.61
CA GLN A 110 4.46 16.14 -11.15
C GLN A 110 3.23 16.54 -10.34
N ALA A 111 2.60 17.67 -10.71
CA ALA A 111 1.36 18.11 -10.06
C ALA A 111 0.19 17.16 -10.34
N CYS A 112 0.11 16.58 -11.55
CA CYS A 112 -0.89 15.56 -11.87
C CYS A 112 -0.66 14.29 -11.02
N LEU A 113 0.59 13.85 -10.86
CA LEU A 113 0.95 12.73 -10.01
C LEU A 113 0.56 13.00 -8.55
N PHE A 114 0.92 14.19 -8.04
CA PHE A 114 0.58 14.62 -6.69
C PHE A 114 -0.94 14.58 -6.45
N ALA A 115 -1.73 15.19 -7.34
CA ALA A 115 -3.19 15.19 -7.24
C ALA A 115 -3.77 13.77 -7.27
N THR A 116 -3.24 12.91 -8.14
CA THR A 116 -3.68 11.50 -8.23
C THR A 116 -3.43 10.75 -6.92
N PHE A 117 -2.24 10.90 -6.34
CA PHE A 117 -1.90 10.26 -5.05
C PHE A 117 -2.67 10.87 -3.88
N THR A 118 -2.91 12.18 -3.88
CA THR A 118 -3.72 12.85 -2.84
C THR A 118 -5.15 12.28 -2.81
N ILE A 119 -5.80 12.16 -3.95
CA ILE A 119 -7.14 11.58 -4.04
C ILE A 119 -7.12 10.12 -3.57
N SER A 120 -6.14 9.33 -4.01
CA SER A 120 -5.96 7.96 -3.55
C SER A 120 -5.76 7.90 -2.03
N ALA A 121 -4.95 8.80 -1.46
CA ALA A 121 -4.67 8.87 -0.03
C ALA A 121 -5.93 9.19 0.80
N VAL A 122 -6.79 10.10 0.31
CA VAL A 122 -8.08 10.40 0.94
C VAL A 122 -8.98 9.17 0.97
N PHE A 123 -9.05 8.41 -0.12
CA PHE A 123 -9.84 7.17 -0.14
C PHE A 123 -9.27 6.09 0.78
N HIS A 124 -7.95 5.96 0.89
CA HIS A 124 -7.32 5.02 1.83
C HIS A 124 -7.65 5.39 3.27
N GLU A 125 -7.53 6.66 3.63
CA GLU A 125 -7.90 7.13 4.97
C GLU A 125 -9.40 6.91 5.26
N TYR A 126 -10.26 7.18 4.31
CA TYR A 126 -11.70 6.94 4.44
C TYR A 126 -12.01 5.47 4.72
N ILE A 127 -11.37 4.54 4.00
CA ILE A 127 -11.55 3.09 4.20
C ILE A 127 -11.04 2.68 5.59
N VAL A 128 -9.85 3.13 5.98
CA VAL A 128 -9.25 2.82 7.29
C VAL A 128 -10.10 3.40 8.42
N ALA A 129 -10.54 4.65 8.30
CA ALA A 129 -11.42 5.28 9.27
C ALA A 129 -12.76 4.55 9.41
N GLY A 130 -13.32 4.04 8.31
CA GLY A 130 -14.55 3.24 8.33
C GLY A 130 -14.38 1.88 9.01
N ILE A 131 -13.22 1.23 8.83
CA ILE A 131 -12.94 -0.09 9.45
C ILE A 131 -12.64 0.04 10.94
N PHE A 132 -11.82 1.01 11.33
CA PHE A 132 -11.34 1.17 12.71
C PHE A 132 -12.13 2.20 13.52
N SER A 133 -13.06 2.93 12.89
CA SER A 133 -13.82 4.04 13.51
C SER A 133 -12.93 5.13 14.12
N VAL A 134 -11.73 5.31 13.53
CA VAL A 134 -10.72 6.30 13.95
C VAL A 134 -10.24 7.07 12.73
N LEU A 135 -10.18 8.40 12.85
CA LEU A 135 -9.60 9.29 11.83
C LEU A 135 -8.27 9.84 12.39
N ASN A 136 -7.16 9.23 11.99
CA ASN A 136 -5.82 9.58 12.49
C ASN A 136 -4.84 10.03 11.39
N PHE A 137 -5.28 10.05 10.13
CA PHE A 137 -4.51 10.43 8.95
C PHE A 137 -3.25 9.57 8.69
N VAL A 138 -3.09 8.45 9.36
CA VAL A 138 -1.94 7.55 9.18
C VAL A 138 -1.92 6.97 7.77
N ALA A 139 -3.04 6.43 7.30
CA ALA A 139 -3.14 5.86 5.96
C ALA A 139 -2.92 6.93 4.88
N PHE A 140 -3.42 8.15 5.09
CA PHE A 140 -3.19 9.29 4.20
C PHE A 140 -1.70 9.59 4.07
N PHE A 141 -0.98 9.78 5.17
CA PHE A 141 0.44 10.12 5.13
C PHE A 141 1.29 8.98 4.60
N LEU A 142 1.01 7.72 4.95
CA LEU A 142 1.71 6.56 4.40
C LEU A 142 1.53 6.45 2.88
N MET A 143 0.36 6.82 2.37
CA MET A 143 0.11 6.86 0.93
C MET A 143 0.89 8.00 0.26
N MET A 144 0.94 9.18 0.87
CA MET A 144 1.66 10.34 0.33
C MET A 144 3.18 10.16 0.33
N VAL A 145 3.75 9.42 1.27
CA VAL A 145 5.19 9.07 1.32
C VAL A 145 5.64 8.28 0.08
N ASN A 146 4.75 7.59 -0.62
CA ASN A 146 5.09 6.91 -1.87
C ASN A 146 5.64 7.87 -2.95
N ILE A 147 5.23 9.14 -2.97
CA ILE A 147 5.68 10.12 -3.98
C ILE A 147 7.19 10.37 -3.84
N PRO A 148 7.73 10.85 -2.69
CA PRO A 148 9.15 11.04 -2.54
C PRO A 148 9.94 9.73 -2.68
N CYS A 149 9.40 8.59 -2.24
CA CYS A 149 10.04 7.28 -2.45
C CYS A 149 10.19 6.94 -3.93
N MET A 150 9.16 7.16 -4.75
CA MET A 150 9.24 6.95 -6.20
C MET A 150 10.23 7.92 -6.87
N MET A 151 10.30 9.16 -6.41
CA MET A 151 11.26 10.15 -6.92
C MET A 151 12.70 9.72 -6.60
N LEU A 152 12.94 9.27 -5.37
CA LEU A 152 14.25 8.75 -4.95
C LEU A 152 14.65 7.50 -5.75
N GLN A 153 13.75 6.53 -5.91
CA GLN A 153 14.01 5.34 -6.72
C GLN A 153 14.34 5.68 -8.18
N ARG A 154 13.72 6.71 -8.75
CA ARG A 154 14.05 7.19 -10.09
C ARG A 154 15.49 7.71 -10.18
N GLN A 155 15.95 8.47 -9.19
CA GLN A 155 17.31 9.00 -9.15
C GLN A 155 18.35 7.88 -8.99
N MET A 156 18.01 6.85 -8.22
CA MET A 156 18.91 5.71 -7.94
C MET A 156 18.92 4.65 -9.06
N LYS A 157 18.07 4.76 -10.06
CA LYS A 157 17.89 3.75 -11.13
C LYS A 157 19.20 3.37 -11.84
N ASN A 158 20.12 4.33 -12.01
CA ASN A 158 21.41 4.13 -12.70
C ASN A 158 22.54 3.75 -11.74
N VAL A 159 22.31 3.78 -10.43
CA VAL A 159 23.33 3.51 -9.39
C VAL A 159 23.17 2.10 -8.83
N ILE A 160 21.94 1.62 -8.74
CA ILE A 160 21.61 0.32 -8.13
C ILE A 160 21.18 -0.65 -9.24
N SER A 161 21.70 -1.91 -9.16
CA SER A 161 21.30 -2.95 -10.11
C SER A 161 19.79 -3.26 -9.99
N PRO A 162 19.12 -3.72 -11.08
CA PRO A 162 17.68 -4.04 -11.04
C PRO A 162 17.33 -5.07 -9.95
N ASN A 163 18.15 -6.09 -9.75
CA ASN A 163 17.92 -7.11 -8.73
C ASN A 163 18.03 -6.55 -7.31
N MET A 164 19.00 -5.68 -7.07
CA MET A 164 19.15 -5.02 -5.77
C MET A 164 18.00 -4.05 -5.51
N ASN A 165 17.54 -3.33 -6.53
CA ASN A 165 16.39 -2.43 -6.40
C ASN A 165 15.10 -3.20 -6.08
N ASN A 166 14.89 -4.36 -6.71
CA ASN A 166 13.77 -5.26 -6.39
C ASN A 166 13.87 -5.76 -4.94
N LEU A 167 15.03 -6.23 -4.51
CA LEU A 167 15.24 -6.71 -3.13
C LEU A 167 14.98 -5.60 -2.10
N LEU A 168 15.53 -4.40 -2.31
CA LEU A 168 15.32 -3.25 -1.43
C LEU A 168 13.85 -2.81 -1.39
N PHE A 169 13.19 -2.80 -2.54
CA PHE A 169 11.77 -2.49 -2.62
C PHE A 169 10.93 -3.45 -1.77
N TRP A 170 11.09 -4.76 -1.98
CA TRP A 170 10.30 -5.76 -1.26
C TRP A 170 10.65 -5.80 0.22
N PHE A 171 11.92 -5.65 0.58
CA PHE A 171 12.33 -5.57 1.98
C PHE A 171 11.67 -4.37 2.67
N ALA A 172 11.79 -3.18 2.09
CA ALA A 172 11.17 -1.97 2.65
C ALA A 172 9.64 -2.10 2.74
N TYR A 173 9.00 -2.65 1.71
CA TYR A 173 7.55 -2.77 1.64
C TYR A 173 7.00 -3.80 2.64
N LEU A 174 7.55 -5.03 2.66
CA LEU A 174 7.06 -6.12 3.49
C LEU A 174 7.51 -6.04 4.94
N MET A 175 8.75 -5.57 5.18
CA MET A 175 9.32 -5.55 6.53
C MET A 175 9.03 -4.27 7.29
N MET A 176 8.94 -3.13 6.61
CA MET A 176 8.79 -1.83 7.27
C MET A 176 7.46 -1.14 6.92
N GLY A 177 7.08 -1.07 5.65
CA GLY A 177 5.96 -0.25 5.20
C GLY A 177 4.61 -0.69 5.76
N GLN A 178 4.20 -1.90 5.46
CA GLN A 178 2.90 -2.43 5.90
C GLN A 178 2.83 -2.72 7.41
N PRO A 179 3.80 -3.43 8.02
CA PRO A 179 3.76 -3.72 9.46
C PRO A 179 3.76 -2.47 10.32
N PHE A 180 4.62 -1.50 9.98
CA PHE A 180 4.70 -0.23 10.68
C PHE A 180 3.40 0.57 10.58
N GLY A 181 2.79 0.61 9.39
CA GLY A 181 1.50 1.26 9.17
C GLY A 181 0.38 0.66 10.02
N ILE A 182 0.32 -0.68 10.14
CA ILE A 182 -0.68 -1.36 10.98
C ILE A 182 -0.50 -0.98 12.45
N ILE A 183 0.73 -0.98 12.96
CA ILE A 183 1.01 -0.58 14.35
C ILE A 183 0.63 0.88 14.58
N LEU A 184 0.94 1.79 13.64
CA LEU A 184 0.59 3.21 13.76
C LEU A 184 -0.93 3.46 13.74
N VAL A 185 -1.69 2.71 12.97
CA VAL A 185 -3.17 2.82 12.96
C VAL A 185 -3.76 2.34 14.27
N TYR A 186 -3.13 1.34 14.89
CA TYR A 186 -3.57 0.78 16.17
C TYR A 186 -3.17 1.67 17.36
N TYR A 187 -2.01 2.37 17.29
CA TYR A 187 -1.49 3.27 18.32
C TYR A 187 -2.36 4.52 18.52
#